data_983374b75a6d8061890bbcef6321b3d0
#
_entry.id   983374b75a6d8061890bbcef6321b3d0
#
_cell.length_a   1.000
_cell.length_b   1.000
_cell.length_c   1.000
_cell.angle_alpha   90.00
_cell.angle_beta   90.00
_cell.angle_gamma   90.00
#
_symmetry.space_group_name_H-M   'P 1'
#
loop_
_entity.id
_entity.type
_entity.pdbx_description
1 polymer ?
#
loop_
_entity_poly.entity_id
_entity_poly.type
_entity_poly.pdbx_seq_one_letter_code
_entity_poly.pdbx_strand_id
1 'polypeptide(L)'
;MRLALLTAALLAATASAQPADPPSSSGFLIGADGVGIGIGDVPHVTGIRLNVRDRALRRVVGLNATVLAPKPLADSVGRVTGLALGLPLTGAAEVEGVALGLGGVGATDRLDGIALGGLGVGAGGSLRGLSVGGIGVGAGGDVRGISLGGIGVGAGGDLVGIGAGGIGVGAGGDMAGLWVSGVGAGAGGDVAGIAVGGVGVGTGGRADGLLLGGVGVGVGGDLRGIGVGGLGAGVGGRADGLLVGGLGAGASALRGVAIGGLGAGTADGRGLLVAGATVQVPHDGVLRGVAISPYSNVRGEMRGLSIGIVNVAGSLHGVQIGLLNWAGNNRGWKRLLPFANVHF
;
A
#
# COMPACT_ATOMS: atom_id res chain seq x y z
N MET A 1 -9.26 -52.61 -14.18
CA MET A 1 -9.80 -51.56 -15.06
C MET A 1 -8.68 -50.53 -15.29
N ARG A 2 -8.11 -50.53 -16.48
CA ARG A 2 -6.86 -49.83 -16.80
C ARG A 2 -7.16 -48.38 -17.20
N LEU A 3 -6.56 -47.45 -16.50
CA LEU A 3 -6.61 -46.01 -16.82
C LEU A 3 -5.46 -45.76 -17.82
N ALA A 4 -5.80 -45.38 -19.04
CA ALA A 4 -4.83 -45.05 -20.07
C ALA A 4 -4.32 -43.62 -19.87
N LEU A 5 -3.03 -43.47 -19.63
CA LEU A 5 -2.31 -42.20 -19.69
C LEU A 5 -2.14 -41.77 -21.14
N LEU A 6 -2.77 -40.69 -21.54
CA LEU A 6 -2.49 -39.96 -22.77
C LEU A 6 -1.33 -38.97 -22.50
N THR A 7 -0.13 -39.36 -22.83
CA THR A 7 1.02 -38.47 -22.96
C THR A 7 0.94 -37.77 -24.31
N ALA A 8 0.49 -36.54 -24.32
CA ALA A 8 0.64 -35.66 -25.48
C ALA A 8 2.09 -35.17 -25.54
N ALA A 9 2.87 -35.74 -26.44
CA ALA A 9 4.18 -35.21 -26.76
C ALA A 9 4.00 -33.88 -27.51
N LEU A 10 4.31 -32.79 -26.84
CA LEU A 10 4.44 -31.46 -27.43
C LEU A 10 5.77 -31.44 -28.18
N LEU A 11 5.74 -31.66 -29.49
CA LEU A 11 6.87 -31.36 -30.36
C LEU A 11 7.11 -29.84 -30.28
N ALA A 12 8.10 -29.43 -29.53
CA ALA A 12 8.68 -28.10 -29.65
C ALA A 12 9.37 -28.00 -31.01
N ALA A 13 8.66 -27.45 -31.98
CA ALA A 13 9.28 -26.92 -33.16
C ALA A 13 10.17 -25.77 -32.73
N THR A 14 11.46 -26.00 -32.63
CA THR A 14 12.46 -24.94 -32.58
C THR A 14 12.44 -24.22 -33.92
N ALA A 15 11.50 -23.30 -34.08
CA ALA A 15 11.64 -22.27 -35.08
C ALA A 15 12.86 -21.45 -34.64
N SER A 16 13.98 -21.64 -35.32
CA SER A 16 15.10 -20.71 -35.26
C SER A 16 14.54 -19.36 -35.69
N ALA A 17 14.28 -18.49 -34.72
CA ALA A 17 13.92 -17.11 -34.97
C ALA A 17 15.13 -16.52 -35.71
N GLN A 18 14.98 -16.33 -37.00
CA GLN A 18 15.89 -15.51 -37.79
C GLN A 18 15.97 -14.15 -37.03
N PRO A 19 17.18 -13.61 -36.80
CA PRO A 19 17.30 -12.29 -36.23
C PRO A 19 16.46 -11.34 -37.07
N ALA A 20 15.46 -10.73 -36.47
CA ALA A 20 14.62 -9.76 -37.16
C ALA A 20 15.57 -8.67 -37.72
N ASP A 21 15.47 -8.42 -39.02
CA ASP A 21 16.22 -7.33 -39.66
C ASP A 21 16.03 -6.07 -38.83
N PRO A 22 17.12 -5.31 -38.56
CA PRO A 22 16.99 -4.09 -37.80
C PRO A 22 15.94 -3.19 -38.47
N PRO A 23 14.99 -2.65 -37.73
CA PRO A 23 13.89 -1.89 -38.30
C PRO A 23 14.47 -0.79 -39.16
N SER A 24 14.11 -0.77 -40.47
CA SER A 24 14.57 0.19 -41.44
C SER A 24 14.25 1.60 -40.95
N SER A 25 15.28 2.39 -40.63
CA SER A 25 15.11 3.79 -40.25
C SER A 25 14.60 4.59 -41.46
N SER A 26 13.41 5.17 -41.35
CA SER A 26 12.83 6.02 -42.38
C SER A 26 12.85 7.47 -41.95
N GLY A 27 14.04 8.06 -41.85
CA GLY A 27 14.21 9.44 -41.45
C GLY A 27 15.52 10.03 -41.99
N PHE A 28 15.63 11.34 -41.95
CA PHE A 28 16.83 12.08 -42.32
C PHE A 28 17.22 13.08 -41.23
N LEU A 29 18.52 13.35 -41.12
CA LEU A 29 19.08 14.29 -40.18
C LEU A 29 19.55 15.56 -40.94
N ILE A 30 19.06 16.71 -40.50
CA ILE A 30 19.60 18.00 -40.93
C ILE A 30 20.63 18.42 -39.87
N GLY A 31 21.90 18.21 -40.18
CA GLY A 31 23.02 18.45 -39.27
C GLY A 31 24.22 17.57 -39.59
N ALA A 32 25.16 17.42 -38.65
CA ALA A 32 26.33 16.60 -38.79
C ALA A 32 26.54 15.72 -37.53
N ASP A 33 27.10 14.53 -37.72
CA ASP A 33 27.54 13.63 -36.63
C ASP A 33 26.46 13.33 -35.57
N GLY A 34 25.23 13.20 -35.99
CA GLY A 34 24.11 12.94 -35.08
C GLY A 34 23.60 14.18 -34.36
N VAL A 35 24.15 15.36 -34.60
CA VAL A 35 23.72 16.63 -33.99
C VAL A 35 22.92 17.43 -34.98
N GLY A 36 21.68 17.87 -34.60
CA GLY A 36 20.83 18.63 -35.47
C GLY A 36 19.36 18.35 -35.31
N ILE A 37 18.59 18.42 -36.42
CA ILE A 37 17.16 18.17 -36.48
C ILE A 37 16.93 16.88 -37.26
N GLY A 38 16.48 15.87 -36.56
CA GLY A 38 16.03 14.59 -37.14
C GLY A 38 14.54 14.66 -37.49
N ILE A 39 14.20 14.34 -38.73
CA ILE A 39 12.80 14.25 -39.18
C ILE A 39 12.52 12.81 -39.60
N GLY A 40 11.49 12.23 -39.01
CA GLY A 40 11.16 10.81 -39.16
C GLY A 40 11.86 9.92 -38.15
N ASP A 41 11.96 8.63 -38.46
CA ASP A 41 12.44 7.62 -37.53
C ASP A 41 13.98 7.50 -37.51
N VAL A 42 14.64 8.56 -37.02
CA VAL A 42 16.09 8.63 -36.91
C VAL A 42 16.52 8.00 -35.56
N PRO A 43 17.41 6.99 -35.54
CA PRO A 43 17.75 6.26 -34.33
C PRO A 43 18.53 7.05 -33.28
N HIS A 44 19.43 7.94 -33.73
CA HIS A 44 20.29 8.73 -32.85
C HIS A 44 20.20 10.21 -33.20
N VAL A 45 19.81 11.06 -32.24
CA VAL A 45 19.72 12.50 -32.42
C VAL A 45 20.18 13.19 -31.13
N THR A 46 21.13 14.12 -31.28
CA THR A 46 21.43 15.14 -30.29
C THR A 46 20.87 16.47 -30.80
N GLY A 47 19.78 16.93 -30.20
CA GLY A 47 19.07 18.13 -30.68
C GLY A 47 17.54 17.90 -30.69
N ILE A 48 16.90 18.12 -31.82
CA ILE A 48 15.46 18.02 -32.00
C ILE A 48 15.14 16.81 -32.88
N ARG A 49 14.27 15.94 -32.41
CA ARG A 49 13.70 14.86 -33.21
C ARG A 49 12.20 15.05 -33.35
N LEU A 50 11.75 15.14 -34.58
CA LEU A 50 10.32 15.22 -34.93
C LEU A 50 9.93 13.94 -35.63
N ASN A 51 9.01 13.18 -35.05
CA ASN A 51 8.60 11.89 -35.58
C ASN A 51 7.09 11.72 -35.58
N VAL A 52 6.58 10.93 -36.51
CA VAL A 52 5.17 10.53 -36.51
C VAL A 52 4.98 9.29 -35.66
N ARG A 53 5.93 8.35 -35.73
CA ARG A 53 5.86 7.09 -34.99
C ARG A 53 7.25 6.53 -34.69
N ASP A 54 7.54 6.27 -33.44
CA ASP A 54 8.80 5.70 -32.99
C ASP A 54 8.89 4.19 -33.28
N ARG A 55 9.86 3.75 -34.10
CA ARG A 55 10.13 2.35 -34.43
C ARG A 55 11.58 1.95 -34.20
N ALA A 56 12.52 2.87 -34.50
CA ALA A 56 13.95 2.62 -34.43
C ALA A 56 14.65 3.53 -33.42
N LEU A 57 13.95 4.08 -32.44
CA LEU A 57 14.50 4.94 -31.41
C LEU A 57 15.61 4.19 -30.64
N ARG A 58 16.82 4.74 -30.61
CA ARG A 58 17.92 4.24 -29.78
C ARG A 58 18.37 5.26 -28.76
N ARG A 59 18.65 6.48 -29.16
CA ARG A 59 19.07 7.54 -28.24
C ARG A 59 18.70 8.92 -28.77
N VAL A 60 17.96 9.66 -27.98
CA VAL A 60 17.72 11.09 -28.22
C VAL A 60 18.21 11.87 -27.01
N VAL A 61 19.02 12.89 -27.26
CA VAL A 61 19.44 13.86 -26.26
C VAL A 61 18.93 15.22 -26.70
N GLY A 62 17.96 15.77 -25.98
CA GLY A 62 17.26 17.01 -26.32
C GLY A 62 15.76 16.84 -26.40
N LEU A 63 15.14 17.21 -27.52
CA LEU A 63 13.69 17.12 -27.73
C LEU A 63 13.33 15.93 -28.62
N ASN A 64 12.46 15.06 -28.13
CA ASN A 64 11.78 14.04 -28.93
C ASN A 64 10.27 14.37 -28.99
N ALA A 65 9.78 14.78 -30.13
CA ALA A 65 8.36 15.03 -30.35
C ALA A 65 7.76 13.99 -31.30
N THR A 66 6.75 13.24 -30.80
CA THR A 66 6.08 12.15 -31.51
C THR A 66 4.60 12.46 -31.66
N VAL A 67 4.03 12.33 -32.87
CA VAL A 67 2.62 12.63 -33.15
C VAL A 67 1.71 11.42 -32.93
N LEU A 68 2.19 10.21 -33.15
CA LEU A 68 1.44 8.96 -32.92
C LEU A 68 2.16 8.10 -31.88
N ALA A 69 1.37 7.30 -31.18
CA ALA A 69 1.90 6.35 -30.22
C ALA A 69 3.08 5.53 -30.77
N PRO A 70 4.14 5.33 -30.01
CA PRO A 70 5.14 4.35 -30.34
C PRO A 70 4.47 2.98 -30.60
N LYS A 71 5.11 2.11 -31.39
CA LYS A 71 4.72 0.69 -31.47
C LYS A 71 4.64 0.11 -30.05
N PRO A 72 3.90 -0.98 -29.83
CA PRO A 72 3.72 -1.50 -28.46
C PRO A 72 4.98 -1.38 -27.66
N LEU A 73 4.87 -0.81 -26.47
CA LEU A 73 5.99 -0.50 -25.56
C LEU A 73 6.96 -1.69 -25.35
N ALA A 74 6.48 -2.92 -25.54
CA ALA A 74 7.26 -4.15 -25.44
C ALA A 74 8.48 -4.22 -26.40
N ASP A 75 8.45 -3.51 -27.53
CA ASP A 75 9.53 -3.52 -28.53
C ASP A 75 10.35 -2.23 -28.54
N SER A 76 10.08 -1.28 -27.65
CA SER A 76 10.79 -0.01 -27.61
C SER A 76 12.14 -0.20 -26.91
N VAL A 77 13.20 -0.13 -27.70
CA VAL A 77 14.58 -0.15 -27.23
C VAL A 77 15.14 1.23 -27.45
N GLY A 78 15.13 2.08 -26.44
CA GLY A 78 15.71 3.40 -26.62
C GLY A 78 15.60 4.30 -25.40
N ARG A 79 16.47 5.31 -25.38
CA ARG A 79 16.53 6.30 -24.30
C ARG A 79 16.27 7.69 -24.84
N VAL A 80 15.43 8.44 -24.13
CA VAL A 80 15.23 9.88 -24.32
C VAL A 80 15.75 10.59 -23.09
N THR A 81 16.76 11.45 -23.29
CA THR A 81 17.29 12.32 -22.23
C THR A 81 16.96 13.77 -22.59
N GLY A 82 16.09 14.41 -21.81
CA GLY A 82 15.63 15.78 -22.04
C GLY A 82 14.11 15.88 -22.05
N LEU A 83 13.52 16.30 -23.16
CA LEU A 83 12.08 16.54 -23.29
C LEU A 83 11.45 15.55 -24.28
N ALA A 84 10.52 14.73 -23.80
CA ALA A 84 9.70 13.84 -24.60
C ALA A 84 8.27 14.40 -24.70
N LEU A 85 7.83 14.72 -25.90
CA LEU A 85 6.47 15.23 -26.19
C LEU A 85 5.68 14.20 -26.99
N GLY A 86 4.43 14.02 -26.64
CA GLY A 86 3.52 13.09 -27.34
C GLY A 86 2.12 13.66 -27.59
N LEU A 87 1.67 13.49 -28.84
CA LEU A 87 0.33 13.80 -29.28
C LEU A 87 -0.26 12.60 -30.05
N PRO A 88 -1.00 11.66 -29.43
CA PRO A 88 -1.43 11.68 -28.02
C PRO A 88 -0.46 11.05 -27.00
N LEU A 89 0.46 10.17 -27.42
CA LEU A 89 1.30 9.38 -26.51
C LEU A 89 2.78 9.60 -26.76
N THR A 90 3.57 9.62 -25.70
CA THR A 90 5.04 9.58 -25.77
C THR A 90 5.61 8.48 -24.90
N GLY A 91 6.80 8.03 -25.22
CA GLY A 91 7.52 7.03 -24.43
C GLY A 91 8.75 6.48 -25.12
N ALA A 92 9.54 5.74 -24.34
CA ALA A 92 10.74 5.03 -24.77
C ALA A 92 10.97 3.85 -23.80
N ALA A 93 12.07 3.10 -23.95
CA ALA A 93 12.46 2.18 -22.90
C ALA A 93 12.83 2.94 -21.62
N GLU A 94 13.67 3.95 -21.77
CA GLU A 94 14.05 4.83 -20.68
C GLU A 94 13.78 6.29 -21.04
N VAL A 95 13.19 7.03 -20.11
CA VAL A 95 12.98 8.47 -20.23
C VAL A 95 13.60 9.16 -19.03
N GLU A 96 14.56 10.06 -19.29
CA GLU A 96 15.23 10.87 -18.28
C GLU A 96 14.98 12.35 -18.56
N GLY A 97 14.24 13.03 -17.69
CA GLY A 97 13.93 14.46 -17.85
C GLY A 97 12.43 14.75 -17.76
N VAL A 98 11.88 15.37 -18.79
CA VAL A 98 10.46 15.77 -18.82
C VAL A 98 9.72 15.01 -19.91
N ALA A 99 8.63 14.37 -19.55
CA ALA A 99 7.77 13.66 -20.49
C ALA A 99 6.33 14.22 -20.40
N LEU A 100 5.82 14.70 -21.52
CA LEU A 100 4.47 15.27 -21.62
C LEU A 100 3.69 14.54 -22.71
N GLY A 101 2.58 13.92 -22.36
CA GLY A 101 1.68 13.26 -23.30
C GLY A 101 0.23 13.67 -23.08
N LEU A 102 -0.46 14.20 -24.10
CA LEU A 102 -1.89 14.55 -23.96
C LEU A 102 -2.76 13.33 -23.61
N GLY A 103 -2.49 12.18 -24.19
CA GLY A 103 -3.10 10.91 -23.82
C GLY A 103 -2.33 10.24 -22.69
N GLY A 104 -1.03 10.08 -22.83
CA GLY A 104 -0.23 9.42 -21.80
C GLY A 104 1.27 9.40 -22.04
N VAL A 105 1.96 9.04 -20.98
CA VAL A 105 3.42 8.82 -20.95
C VAL A 105 3.69 7.38 -20.55
N GLY A 106 4.55 6.70 -21.32
CA GLY A 106 4.93 5.32 -21.02
C GLY A 106 6.41 5.06 -21.16
N ALA A 107 6.96 4.23 -20.26
CA ALA A 107 8.30 3.68 -20.39
C ALA A 107 8.24 2.16 -20.22
N THR A 108 9.04 1.40 -20.99
CA THR A 108 9.12 -0.05 -20.74
C THR A 108 9.93 -0.36 -19.50
N ASP A 109 10.99 0.40 -19.25
CA ASP A 109 11.87 0.14 -18.13
C ASP A 109 11.76 1.24 -17.05
N ARG A 110 12.19 2.46 -17.37
CA ARG A 110 12.35 3.49 -16.35
C ARG A 110 11.94 4.88 -16.83
N LEU A 111 11.32 5.61 -15.94
CA LEU A 111 10.98 7.01 -16.12
C LEU A 111 11.50 7.81 -14.92
N ASP A 112 12.51 8.66 -15.18
CA ASP A 112 13.15 9.49 -14.17
C ASP A 112 12.93 10.97 -14.50
N GLY A 113 12.31 11.72 -13.60
CA GLY A 113 12.08 13.17 -13.74
C GLY A 113 10.61 13.57 -13.59
N ILE A 114 10.07 14.30 -14.57
CA ILE A 114 8.70 14.80 -14.56
C ILE A 114 7.91 14.13 -15.67
N ALA A 115 6.82 13.46 -15.33
CA ALA A 115 5.92 12.83 -16.28
C ALA A 115 4.48 13.32 -16.08
N LEU A 116 3.92 13.94 -17.13
CA LEU A 116 2.54 14.41 -17.14
C LEU A 116 1.79 13.73 -18.27
N GLY A 117 0.83 12.88 -17.93
CA GLY A 117 -0.03 12.19 -18.87
C GLY A 117 -1.50 12.55 -18.69
N GLY A 118 -2.18 12.99 -19.75
CA GLY A 118 -3.59 13.36 -19.67
C GLY A 118 -4.49 12.22 -19.18
N LEU A 119 -4.29 10.99 -19.67
CA LEU A 119 -4.94 9.78 -19.15
C LEU A 119 -4.06 9.08 -18.12
N GLY A 120 -2.76 8.89 -18.40
CA GLY A 120 -1.94 8.17 -17.46
C GLY A 120 -0.45 8.25 -17.68
N VAL A 121 0.27 7.86 -16.63
CA VAL A 121 1.72 7.69 -16.62
C VAL A 121 2.03 6.27 -16.20
N GLY A 122 2.85 5.57 -16.98
CA GLY A 122 3.20 4.18 -16.69
C GLY A 122 4.66 3.85 -16.98
N ALA A 123 5.23 2.96 -16.17
CA ALA A 123 6.51 2.33 -16.44
C ALA A 123 6.42 0.81 -16.20
N GLY A 124 7.08 0.01 -17.05
CA GLY A 124 7.23 -1.42 -16.81
C GLY A 124 8.12 -1.73 -15.61
N GLY A 125 9.18 -0.96 -15.43
CA GLY A 125 10.06 -1.01 -14.26
C GLY A 125 9.72 0.08 -13.25
N SER A 126 10.52 1.13 -13.13
CA SER A 126 10.38 2.13 -12.06
C SER A 126 10.01 3.54 -12.54
N LEU A 127 9.26 4.23 -11.69
CA LEU A 127 8.98 5.67 -11.80
C LEU A 127 9.69 6.42 -10.69
N ARG A 128 10.41 7.51 -11.06
CA ARG A 128 11.08 8.37 -10.08
C ARG A 128 10.88 9.84 -10.41
N GLY A 129 10.52 10.61 -9.40
CA GLY A 129 10.31 12.05 -9.52
C GLY A 129 8.85 12.46 -9.39
N LEU A 130 8.37 13.32 -10.28
CA LEU A 130 6.98 13.78 -10.30
C LEU A 130 6.19 13.08 -11.41
N SER A 131 5.15 12.37 -11.05
CA SER A 131 4.25 11.69 -11.99
C SER A 131 2.81 12.10 -11.77
N VAL A 132 2.16 12.62 -12.82
CA VAL A 132 0.75 13.00 -12.77
C VAL A 132 0.01 12.36 -13.94
N GLY A 133 -0.99 11.54 -13.62
CA GLY A 133 -1.87 10.91 -14.59
C GLY A 133 -3.33 11.23 -14.32
N GLY A 134 -4.08 11.70 -15.34
CA GLY A 134 -5.49 12.05 -15.18
C GLY A 134 -6.35 10.88 -14.70
N ILE A 135 -6.10 9.65 -15.17
CA ILE A 135 -6.71 8.42 -14.67
C ILE A 135 -5.79 7.78 -13.65
N GLY A 136 -4.52 7.54 -13.99
CA GLY A 136 -3.64 6.83 -13.07
C GLY A 136 -2.17 6.96 -13.32
N VAL A 137 -1.42 6.62 -12.27
CA VAL A 137 0.02 6.46 -12.29
C VAL A 137 0.37 5.05 -11.85
N GLY A 138 1.21 4.35 -12.62
CA GLY A 138 1.58 2.98 -12.29
C GLY A 138 2.98 2.57 -12.72
N ALA A 139 3.59 1.71 -11.93
CA ALA A 139 4.84 1.04 -12.28
C ALA A 139 4.76 -0.47 -11.99
N GLY A 140 5.41 -1.27 -12.85
CA GLY A 140 5.60 -2.69 -12.57
C GLY A 140 6.56 -2.94 -11.40
N GLY A 141 7.55 -2.07 -11.24
CA GLY A 141 8.44 -2.02 -10.07
C GLY A 141 8.06 -0.92 -9.10
N ASP A 142 9.04 -0.10 -8.71
CA ASP A 142 8.88 0.92 -7.68
C ASP A 142 8.38 2.26 -8.21
N VAL A 143 7.65 2.97 -7.38
CA VAL A 143 7.31 4.38 -7.58
C VAL A 143 7.94 5.20 -6.46
N ARG A 144 8.78 6.17 -6.82
CA ARG A 144 9.49 7.01 -5.85
C ARG A 144 9.35 8.49 -6.17
N GLY A 145 8.91 9.27 -5.21
CA GLY A 145 8.74 10.72 -5.34
C GLY A 145 7.31 11.18 -5.12
N ILE A 146 6.79 12.02 -6.03
CA ILE A 146 5.43 12.55 -5.95
C ILE A 146 4.58 11.94 -7.07
N SER A 147 3.47 11.31 -6.70
CA SER A 147 2.60 10.64 -7.66
C SER A 147 1.13 10.98 -7.44
N LEU A 148 0.49 11.51 -8.48
CA LEU A 148 -0.92 11.88 -8.45
C LEU A 148 -1.68 11.17 -9.56
N GLY A 149 -2.64 10.34 -9.20
CA GLY A 149 -3.52 9.63 -10.13
C GLY A 149 -4.99 9.96 -9.87
N GLY A 150 -5.74 10.37 -10.91
CA GLY A 150 -7.15 10.71 -10.74
C GLY A 150 -7.99 9.54 -10.19
N ILE A 151 -7.77 8.32 -10.66
CA ILE A 151 -8.37 7.10 -10.10
C ILE A 151 -7.40 6.43 -9.12
N GLY A 152 -6.13 6.25 -9.51
CA GLY A 152 -5.23 5.53 -8.63
C GLY A 152 -3.75 5.70 -8.89
N VAL A 153 -2.99 5.32 -7.85
CA VAL A 153 -1.53 5.18 -7.91
C VAL A 153 -1.18 3.76 -7.50
N GLY A 154 -0.35 3.08 -8.31
CA GLY A 154 0.03 1.70 -8.04
C GLY A 154 1.49 1.38 -8.35
N ALA A 155 2.08 0.53 -7.54
CA ALA A 155 3.39 -0.06 -7.79
C ALA A 155 3.32 -1.58 -7.59
N GLY A 156 3.97 -2.33 -8.48
CA GLY A 156 4.19 -3.76 -8.26
C GLY A 156 5.21 -4.01 -7.16
N GLY A 157 6.19 -3.13 -7.00
CA GLY A 157 7.15 -3.05 -5.91
C GLY A 157 6.73 -2.05 -4.83
N ASP A 158 7.63 -1.15 -4.47
CA ASP A 158 7.46 -0.21 -3.38
C ASP A 158 6.87 1.14 -3.83
N LEU A 159 6.08 1.74 -2.95
CA LEU A 159 5.65 3.14 -3.02
C LEU A 159 6.42 3.97 -1.99
N VAL A 160 7.28 4.89 -2.45
CA VAL A 160 8.08 5.74 -1.55
C VAL A 160 7.89 7.22 -1.90
N GLY A 161 7.41 7.99 -0.97
CA GLY A 161 7.24 9.44 -1.14
C GLY A 161 5.87 9.97 -0.75
N ILE A 162 5.27 10.77 -1.62
CA ILE A 162 3.98 11.42 -1.39
C ILE A 162 3.08 11.16 -2.58
N GLY A 163 1.84 10.77 -2.33
CA GLY A 163 0.91 10.62 -3.43
C GLY A 163 -0.54 10.52 -3.04
N ALA A 164 -1.36 10.70 -4.08
CA ALA A 164 -2.80 10.58 -3.95
C ALA A 164 -3.44 9.86 -5.13
N GLY A 165 -4.41 9.01 -4.83
CA GLY A 165 -5.28 8.36 -5.79
C GLY A 165 -6.75 8.61 -5.45
N GLY A 166 -7.56 9.01 -6.43
CA GLY A 166 -8.98 9.30 -6.19
C GLY A 166 -9.76 8.11 -5.62
N ILE A 167 -9.49 6.89 -6.09
CA ILE A 167 -10.08 5.65 -5.56
C ILE A 167 -9.05 4.90 -4.74
N GLY A 168 -7.88 4.59 -5.28
CA GLY A 168 -6.95 3.69 -4.64
C GLY A 168 -5.48 4.09 -4.72
N VAL A 169 -4.75 3.68 -3.67
CA VAL A 169 -3.29 3.68 -3.66
C VAL A 169 -2.83 2.31 -3.20
N GLY A 170 -1.94 1.67 -3.97
CA GLY A 170 -1.50 0.31 -3.66
C GLY A 170 -0.06 0.01 -4.01
N ALA A 171 0.62 -0.69 -3.12
CA ALA A 171 1.94 -1.27 -3.31
C ALA A 171 1.89 -2.80 -3.19
N GLY A 172 2.56 -3.50 -4.10
CA GLY A 172 2.80 -4.93 -3.95
C GLY A 172 3.82 -5.21 -2.84
N GLY A 173 4.83 -4.35 -2.70
CA GLY A 173 5.82 -4.31 -1.64
C GLY A 173 5.45 -3.36 -0.50
N ASP A 174 6.38 -2.52 -0.12
CA ASP A 174 6.26 -1.61 1.00
C ASP A 174 5.69 -0.23 0.57
N MET A 175 5.07 0.45 1.52
CA MET A 175 4.57 1.81 1.34
C MET A 175 5.21 2.73 2.38
N ALA A 176 5.96 3.74 1.92
CA ALA A 176 6.62 4.68 2.81
C ALA A 176 6.32 6.14 2.44
N GLY A 177 6.01 6.97 3.45
CA GLY A 177 5.74 8.41 3.29
C GLY A 177 4.29 8.79 3.56
N LEU A 178 3.68 9.62 2.70
CA LEU A 178 2.31 10.11 2.83
C LEU A 178 1.47 9.68 1.64
N TRP A 179 0.48 8.82 1.87
CA TRP A 179 -0.38 8.29 0.84
C TRP A 179 -1.85 8.47 1.19
N VAL A 180 -2.60 9.06 0.27
CA VAL A 180 -4.02 9.39 0.48
C VAL A 180 -4.85 8.82 -0.67
N SER A 181 -5.95 8.16 -0.32
CA SER A 181 -6.90 7.65 -1.30
C SER A 181 -8.36 7.88 -0.89
N GLY A 182 -9.22 8.06 -1.85
CA GLY A 182 -10.64 8.25 -1.62
C GLY A 182 -11.35 6.99 -1.10
N VAL A 183 -10.89 5.79 -1.47
CA VAL A 183 -11.48 4.53 -1.01
C VAL A 183 -10.46 3.72 -0.22
N GLY A 184 -9.37 3.25 -0.83
CA GLY A 184 -8.47 2.35 -0.14
C GLY A 184 -6.99 2.60 -0.35
N ALA A 185 -6.20 2.57 0.74
CA ALA A 185 -4.75 2.52 0.68
C ALA A 185 -4.23 1.20 1.25
N GLY A 186 -3.29 0.56 0.54
CA GLY A 186 -2.78 -0.73 1.00
C GLY A 186 -1.40 -1.10 0.49
N ALA A 187 -0.71 -1.89 1.29
CA ALA A 187 0.59 -2.49 0.96
C ALA A 187 0.55 -4.00 1.21
N GLY A 188 1.20 -4.75 0.32
CA GLY A 188 1.45 -6.17 0.57
C GLY A 188 2.46 -6.40 1.68
N GLY A 189 3.48 -5.54 1.74
CA GLY A 189 4.54 -5.49 2.76
C GLY A 189 4.21 -4.56 3.92
N ASP A 190 5.20 -3.78 4.34
CA ASP A 190 5.12 -2.87 5.47
C ASP A 190 4.60 -1.47 5.07
N VAL A 191 4.00 -0.76 6.01
CA VAL A 191 3.63 0.66 5.86
C VAL A 191 4.43 1.50 6.84
N ALA A 192 5.15 2.51 6.34
CA ALA A 192 5.90 3.46 7.17
C ALA A 192 5.49 4.90 6.86
N GLY A 193 4.90 5.61 7.81
CA GLY A 193 4.46 7.00 7.64
C GLY A 193 2.96 7.19 7.83
N ILE A 194 2.30 7.83 6.87
CA ILE A 194 0.87 8.17 6.95
C ILE A 194 0.12 7.56 5.77
N ALA A 195 -0.85 6.71 6.07
CA ALA A 195 -1.76 6.17 5.08
C ALA A 195 -3.21 6.50 5.42
N VAL A 196 -3.92 7.10 4.45
CA VAL A 196 -5.31 7.51 4.60
C VAL A 196 -6.14 6.88 3.50
N GLY A 197 -7.18 6.17 3.88
CA GLY A 197 -8.18 5.61 2.97
C GLY A 197 -9.59 5.98 3.39
N GLY A 198 -10.39 6.53 2.47
CA GLY A 198 -11.77 6.94 2.78
C GLY A 198 -12.64 5.78 3.28
N VAL A 199 -12.42 4.55 2.82
CA VAL A 199 -13.04 3.34 3.34
C VAL A 199 -12.05 2.56 4.19
N GLY A 200 -10.87 2.23 3.68
CA GLY A 200 -9.97 1.40 4.46
C GLY A 200 -8.48 1.60 4.19
N VAL A 201 -7.72 1.25 5.22
CA VAL A 201 -6.26 1.12 5.11
C VAL A 201 -5.84 -0.26 5.57
N GLY A 202 -5.00 -0.92 4.79
CA GLY A 202 -4.52 -2.26 5.10
C GLY A 202 -3.07 -2.49 4.76
N THR A 203 -2.40 -3.32 5.57
CA THR A 203 -1.07 -3.84 5.25
C THR A 203 -0.96 -5.31 5.64
N GLY A 204 -0.26 -6.09 4.79
CA GLY A 204 0.06 -7.48 5.11
C GLY A 204 1.17 -7.59 6.16
N GLY A 205 2.10 -6.68 6.15
CA GLY A 205 3.23 -6.60 7.08
C GLY A 205 2.97 -5.75 8.30
N ARG A 206 4.00 -5.02 8.73
CA ARG A 206 3.96 -4.08 9.86
C ARG A 206 3.50 -2.70 9.44
N ALA A 207 3.03 -1.95 10.40
CA ALA A 207 2.71 -0.55 10.23
C ALA A 207 3.42 0.31 11.29
N ASP A 208 4.19 1.28 10.82
CA ASP A 208 4.87 2.26 11.67
C ASP A 208 4.38 3.67 11.30
N GLY A 209 3.52 4.27 12.14
CA GLY A 209 3.02 5.63 11.90
C GLY A 209 1.51 5.81 12.13
N LEU A 210 0.84 6.48 11.21
CA LEU A 210 -0.59 6.83 11.30
C LEU A 210 -1.39 6.19 10.17
N LEU A 211 -2.33 5.34 10.52
CA LEU A 211 -3.28 4.72 9.60
C LEU A 211 -4.69 5.20 9.89
N LEU A 212 -5.34 5.79 8.90
CA LEU A 212 -6.71 6.29 9.02
C LEU A 212 -7.60 5.66 7.96
N GLY A 213 -8.54 4.83 8.36
CA GLY A 213 -9.54 4.22 7.50
C GLY A 213 -10.96 4.64 7.89
N GLY A 214 -11.74 5.18 6.95
CA GLY A 214 -13.11 5.62 7.24
C GLY A 214 -14.03 4.50 7.75
N VAL A 215 -13.85 3.28 7.27
CA VAL A 215 -14.53 2.08 7.79
C VAL A 215 -13.57 1.24 8.61
N GLY A 216 -12.38 0.94 8.10
CA GLY A 216 -11.51 0.03 8.81
C GLY A 216 -10.02 0.23 8.61
N VAL A 217 -9.27 -0.18 9.63
CA VAL A 217 -7.82 -0.34 9.57
C VAL A 217 -7.46 -1.78 9.91
N GLY A 218 -6.66 -2.40 9.05
CA GLY A 218 -6.16 -3.77 9.21
C GLY A 218 -4.64 -3.85 9.07
N VAL A 219 -3.97 -4.39 10.06
CA VAL A 219 -2.53 -4.64 10.05
C VAL A 219 -2.28 -6.13 10.29
N GLY A 220 -1.67 -6.81 9.32
CA GLY A 220 -1.38 -8.24 9.44
C GLY A 220 -0.30 -8.55 10.48
N GLY A 221 0.76 -7.73 10.50
CA GLY A 221 1.85 -7.80 11.48
C GLY A 221 1.64 -6.91 12.69
N ASP A 222 2.70 -6.23 13.12
CA ASP A 222 2.70 -5.32 14.27
C ASP A 222 2.33 -3.89 13.86
N LEU A 223 1.66 -3.17 14.73
CA LEU A 223 1.42 -1.73 14.61
C LEU A 223 2.24 -0.98 15.65
N ARG A 224 2.99 0.06 15.22
CA ARG A 224 3.61 1.06 16.08
C ARG A 224 3.10 2.43 15.71
N GLY A 225 2.37 3.06 16.60
CA GLY A 225 1.78 4.37 16.35
C GLY A 225 0.27 4.39 16.52
N ILE A 226 -0.47 4.88 15.53
CA ILE A 226 -1.90 5.13 15.64
C ILE A 226 -2.66 4.45 14.50
N GLY A 227 -3.62 3.60 14.85
CA GLY A 227 -4.59 3.01 13.93
C GLY A 227 -6.01 3.45 14.27
N VAL A 228 -6.70 4.12 13.34
CA VAL A 228 -8.07 4.58 13.52
C VAL A 228 -8.96 4.06 12.40
N GLY A 229 -9.91 3.22 12.73
CA GLY A 229 -10.94 2.73 11.81
C GLY A 229 -12.33 3.17 12.28
N GLY A 230 -13.13 3.73 11.36
CA GLY A 230 -14.48 4.23 11.69
C GLY A 230 -15.41 3.15 12.26
N LEU A 231 -15.36 1.92 11.76
CA LEU A 231 -16.07 0.76 12.35
C LEU A 231 -15.11 -0.13 13.10
N GLY A 232 -13.94 -0.44 12.54
CA GLY A 232 -13.05 -1.40 13.17
C GLY A 232 -11.56 -1.11 12.98
N ALA A 233 -10.77 -1.44 14.00
CA ALA A 233 -9.33 -1.43 13.90
C ALA A 233 -8.77 -2.75 14.46
N GLY A 234 -8.04 -3.48 13.62
CA GLY A 234 -7.50 -4.81 13.92
C GLY A 234 -6.01 -4.92 13.63
N VAL A 235 -5.29 -5.53 14.56
CA VAL A 235 -3.85 -5.82 14.44
C VAL A 235 -3.63 -7.31 14.72
N GLY A 236 -3.08 -8.02 13.74
CA GLY A 236 -2.81 -9.46 13.85
C GLY A 236 -1.68 -9.76 14.85
N GLY A 237 -0.70 -8.90 14.91
CA GLY A 237 0.42 -8.94 15.85
C GLY A 237 0.22 -8.07 17.09
N ARG A 238 1.26 -7.33 17.43
CA ARG A 238 1.28 -6.40 18.57
C ARG A 238 0.90 -4.99 18.13
N ALA A 239 0.05 -4.35 18.90
CA ALA A 239 -0.23 -2.92 18.77
C ALA A 239 0.51 -2.15 19.89
N ASP A 240 1.50 -1.34 19.50
CA ASP A 240 2.24 -0.44 20.39
C ASP A 240 1.77 1.00 20.09
N GLY A 241 0.88 1.56 20.92
CA GLY A 241 0.35 2.92 20.74
C GLY A 241 -1.16 3.03 20.94
N LEU A 242 -1.85 3.66 19.99
CA LEU A 242 -3.30 3.91 20.06
C LEU A 242 -4.03 3.15 18.94
N LEU A 243 -5.01 2.37 19.33
CA LEU A 243 -5.94 1.69 18.42
C LEU A 243 -7.37 2.11 18.69
N VAL A 244 -8.05 2.66 17.70
CA VAL A 244 -9.42 3.14 17.81
C VAL A 244 -10.30 2.51 16.74
N GLY A 245 -11.40 1.89 17.16
CA GLY A 245 -12.41 1.36 16.26
C GLY A 245 -13.82 1.76 16.74
N GLY A 246 -14.62 2.34 15.84
CA GLY A 246 -15.97 2.81 16.19
C GLY A 246 -16.89 1.71 16.74
N LEU A 247 -16.79 0.47 16.25
CA LEU A 247 -17.46 -0.70 16.84
C LEU A 247 -16.47 -1.56 17.60
N GLY A 248 -15.28 -1.85 17.03
CA GLY A 248 -14.33 -2.74 17.66
C GLY A 248 -12.88 -2.38 17.46
N ALA A 249 -12.07 -2.56 18.51
CA ALA A 249 -10.62 -2.43 18.46
C ALA A 249 -9.97 -3.68 19.07
N GLY A 250 -9.02 -4.30 18.35
CA GLY A 250 -8.39 -5.52 18.82
C GLY A 250 -7.00 -5.77 18.30
N ALA A 251 -6.16 -6.40 19.12
CA ALA A 251 -4.82 -6.84 18.77
C ALA A 251 -4.49 -8.15 19.49
N SER A 252 -3.61 -8.98 18.92
CA SER A 252 -3.12 -10.17 19.63
C SER A 252 -2.38 -9.76 20.91
N ALA A 253 -1.53 -8.75 20.84
CA ALA A 253 -0.92 -8.13 22.01
C ALA A 253 -1.09 -6.60 21.94
N LEU A 254 -1.32 -5.97 23.09
CA LEU A 254 -1.50 -4.51 23.18
C LEU A 254 -0.50 -3.90 24.19
N ARG A 255 0.18 -2.84 23.75
CA ARG A 255 0.93 -1.95 24.63
C ARG A 255 0.50 -0.53 24.37
N GLY A 256 -0.33 0.02 25.24
CA GLY A 256 -0.89 1.34 25.03
C GLY A 256 -2.38 1.40 25.27
N VAL A 257 -3.13 1.92 24.30
CA VAL A 257 -4.56 2.18 24.46
C VAL A 257 -5.35 1.55 23.30
N ALA A 258 -6.40 0.80 23.64
CA ALA A 258 -7.39 0.35 22.66
C ALA A 258 -8.77 0.86 23.07
N ILE A 259 -9.45 1.51 22.13
CA ILE A 259 -10.78 2.07 22.32
C ILE A 259 -11.71 1.48 21.26
N GLY A 260 -12.73 0.75 21.70
CA GLY A 260 -13.78 0.21 20.86
C GLY A 260 -15.15 0.74 21.26
N GLY A 261 -15.95 1.22 20.31
CA GLY A 261 -17.30 1.73 20.61
C GLY A 261 -18.20 0.67 21.25
N LEU A 262 -18.13 -0.59 20.77
CA LEU A 262 -18.82 -1.73 21.39
C LEU A 262 -17.84 -2.67 22.08
N GLY A 263 -16.73 -3.04 21.42
CA GLY A 263 -15.81 -4.04 21.94
C GLY A 263 -14.34 -3.64 21.85
N ALA A 264 -13.56 -3.98 22.88
CA ALA A 264 -12.12 -3.95 22.84
C ALA A 264 -11.55 -5.28 23.33
N GLY A 265 -10.50 -5.79 22.67
CA GLY A 265 -9.96 -7.10 23.02
C GLY A 265 -8.46 -7.26 22.75
N THR A 266 -7.83 -8.09 23.58
CA THR A 266 -6.43 -8.49 23.41
C THR A 266 -6.16 -9.78 24.17
N ALA A 267 -5.18 -10.57 23.73
CA ALA A 267 -4.73 -11.73 24.49
C ALA A 267 -3.67 -11.33 25.55
N ASP A 268 -2.68 -10.49 25.20
CA ASP A 268 -1.70 -9.96 26.17
C ASP A 268 -1.78 -8.43 26.15
N GLY A 269 -2.41 -7.84 27.15
CA GLY A 269 -2.61 -6.40 27.26
C GLY A 269 -1.74 -5.76 28.33
N ARG A 270 -1.12 -4.60 27.94
CA ARG A 270 -0.44 -3.71 28.89
C ARG A 270 -0.88 -2.29 28.61
N GLY A 271 -1.76 -1.74 29.43
CA GLY A 271 -2.26 -0.40 29.26
C GLY A 271 -3.77 -0.26 29.50
N LEU A 272 -4.46 0.46 28.65
CA LEU A 272 -5.86 0.81 28.83
C LEU A 272 -6.73 0.21 27.71
N LEU A 273 -7.74 -0.57 28.09
CA LEU A 273 -8.81 -0.98 27.21
C LEU A 273 -10.12 -0.28 27.61
N VAL A 274 -10.73 0.39 26.65
CA VAL A 274 -12.04 1.05 26.84
C VAL A 274 -13.01 0.53 25.80
N ALA A 275 -14.19 0.10 26.25
CA ALA A 275 -15.26 -0.33 25.35
C ALA A 275 -16.62 0.14 25.85
N GLY A 276 -17.50 0.50 24.92
CA GLY A 276 -18.87 0.91 25.25
C GLY A 276 -19.78 -0.23 25.67
N ALA A 277 -19.45 -1.49 25.33
CA ALA A 277 -20.21 -2.67 25.78
C ALA A 277 -19.30 -3.72 26.45
N THR A 278 -18.22 -4.16 25.80
CA THR A 278 -17.44 -5.27 26.37
C THR A 278 -15.94 -5.15 26.13
N VAL A 279 -15.18 -5.43 27.19
CA VAL A 279 -13.74 -5.75 27.09
C VAL A 279 -13.59 -7.26 27.18
N GLN A 280 -12.79 -7.86 26.30
CA GLN A 280 -12.56 -9.30 26.24
C GLN A 280 -11.07 -9.65 26.28
N VAL A 281 -10.73 -10.57 27.17
CA VAL A 281 -9.40 -11.22 27.25
C VAL A 281 -9.63 -12.72 27.36
N PRO A 282 -9.02 -13.57 26.50
CA PRO A 282 -9.24 -15.01 26.52
C PRO A 282 -8.68 -15.69 27.78
N HIS A 283 -8.89 -17.00 27.93
CA HIS A 283 -8.51 -17.78 29.13
C HIS A 283 -7.00 -17.83 29.38
N ASP A 284 -6.23 -17.88 28.34
CA ASP A 284 -4.75 -17.88 28.35
C ASP A 284 -4.15 -16.47 28.35
N GLY A 285 -5.01 -15.45 28.32
CA GLY A 285 -4.63 -14.06 28.20
C GLY A 285 -4.34 -13.39 29.54
N VAL A 286 -3.60 -12.29 29.47
CA VAL A 286 -3.26 -11.49 30.66
C VAL A 286 -3.49 -10.01 30.33
N LEU A 287 -4.23 -9.32 31.19
CA LEU A 287 -4.37 -7.86 31.12
C LEU A 287 -3.67 -7.22 32.31
N ARG A 288 -2.61 -6.45 32.01
CA ARG A 288 -1.88 -5.63 33.00
C ARG A 288 -2.22 -4.15 32.77
N GLY A 289 -3.10 -3.61 33.56
CA GLY A 289 -3.51 -2.21 33.40
C GLY A 289 -4.96 -1.97 33.79
N VAL A 290 -5.69 -1.27 32.90
CA VAL A 290 -7.05 -0.83 33.20
C VAL A 290 -8.02 -1.33 32.12
N ALA A 291 -9.14 -1.92 32.54
CA ALA A 291 -10.28 -2.24 31.70
C ALA A 291 -11.49 -1.38 32.11
N ILE A 292 -12.08 -0.69 31.16
CA ILE A 292 -13.28 0.14 31.38
C ILE A 292 -14.34 -0.27 30.37
N SER A 293 -15.41 -0.93 30.84
CA SER A 293 -16.56 -1.30 30.00
C SER A 293 -17.75 -1.74 30.86
N PRO A 294 -18.98 -1.60 30.39
CA PRO A 294 -20.15 -2.17 31.09
C PRO A 294 -19.97 -3.65 31.44
N TYR A 295 -19.43 -4.46 30.51
CA TYR A 295 -19.12 -5.86 30.76
C TYR A 295 -17.64 -6.13 30.51
N SER A 296 -16.85 -6.28 31.56
CA SER A 296 -15.44 -6.65 31.49
C SER A 296 -15.28 -8.16 31.68
N ASN A 297 -14.87 -8.89 30.64
CA ASN A 297 -14.71 -10.33 30.63
C ASN A 297 -13.24 -10.74 30.40
N VAL A 298 -12.46 -10.68 31.46
CA VAL A 298 -11.07 -11.11 31.49
C VAL A 298 -11.05 -12.57 31.97
N ARG A 299 -11.22 -13.52 31.05
CA ARG A 299 -11.27 -14.96 31.42
C ARG A 299 -9.93 -15.49 31.94
N GLY A 300 -8.83 -14.90 31.52
CA GLY A 300 -7.48 -15.17 31.99
C GLY A 300 -7.14 -14.38 33.26
N GLU A 301 -5.99 -13.76 33.26
CA GLU A 301 -5.48 -13.03 34.42
C GLU A 301 -5.68 -11.50 34.27
N MET A 302 -6.29 -10.88 35.28
CA MET A 302 -6.42 -9.43 35.41
C MET A 302 -5.44 -8.94 36.47
N ARG A 303 -4.49 -8.08 36.05
CA ARG A 303 -3.56 -7.38 36.96
C ARG A 303 -3.78 -5.88 36.87
N GLY A 304 -4.45 -5.30 37.83
CA GLY A 304 -4.73 -3.88 37.87
C GLY A 304 -6.19 -3.56 38.20
N LEU A 305 -6.84 -2.70 37.40
CA LEU A 305 -8.16 -2.14 37.69
C LEU A 305 -9.18 -2.50 36.60
N SER A 306 -10.32 -3.05 36.99
CA SER A 306 -11.47 -3.22 36.11
C SER A 306 -12.64 -2.41 36.61
N ILE A 307 -13.22 -1.55 35.76
CA ILE A 307 -14.34 -0.70 36.07
C ILE A 307 -15.48 -1.01 35.11
N GLY A 308 -16.65 -1.39 35.67
CA GLY A 308 -17.80 -1.73 34.85
C GLY A 308 -19.07 -1.99 35.65
N ILE A 309 -20.12 -2.44 34.98
CA ILE A 309 -21.32 -2.93 35.65
C ILE A 309 -21.09 -4.36 36.13
N VAL A 310 -20.58 -5.22 35.24
CA VAL A 310 -20.21 -6.58 35.55
C VAL A 310 -18.75 -6.81 35.18
N ASN A 311 -17.94 -7.19 36.15
CA ASN A 311 -16.54 -7.51 35.97
C ASN A 311 -16.29 -8.99 36.28
N VAL A 312 -15.67 -9.69 35.34
CA VAL A 312 -15.30 -11.12 35.45
C VAL A 312 -13.81 -11.24 35.25
N ALA A 313 -13.11 -11.84 36.20
CA ALA A 313 -11.72 -12.24 36.07
C ALA A 313 -11.56 -13.72 36.42
N GLY A 314 -10.85 -14.49 35.57
CA GLY A 314 -10.45 -15.86 35.90
C GLY A 314 -9.50 -15.88 37.09
N SER A 315 -8.50 -15.01 37.06
CA SER A 315 -7.61 -14.71 38.20
C SER A 315 -7.47 -13.21 38.34
N LEU A 316 -7.72 -12.66 39.51
CA LEU A 316 -7.62 -11.23 39.80
C LEU A 316 -6.37 -10.96 40.67
N HIS A 317 -5.55 -10.01 40.25
CA HIS A 317 -4.50 -9.39 41.04
C HIS A 317 -4.67 -7.87 40.95
N GLY A 318 -5.51 -7.32 41.84
CA GLY A 318 -5.89 -5.91 41.80
C GLY A 318 -7.31 -5.67 42.28
N VAL A 319 -8.01 -4.75 41.59
CA VAL A 319 -9.31 -4.25 42.02
C VAL A 319 -10.34 -4.30 40.89
N GLN A 320 -11.53 -4.77 41.20
CA GLN A 320 -12.74 -4.64 40.38
C GLN A 320 -13.72 -3.70 41.04
N ILE A 321 -14.28 -2.78 40.30
CA ILE A 321 -15.30 -1.82 40.76
C ILE A 321 -16.52 -1.93 39.83
N GLY A 322 -17.67 -2.33 40.38
CA GLY A 322 -18.89 -2.51 39.59
C GLY A 322 -20.04 -3.11 40.43
N LEU A 323 -21.22 -3.19 39.85
CA LEU A 323 -22.39 -3.78 40.55
C LEU A 323 -22.16 -5.26 40.88
N LEU A 324 -21.52 -6.01 39.98
CA LEU A 324 -21.17 -7.41 40.16
C LEU A 324 -19.73 -7.66 39.77
N ASN A 325 -18.95 -8.23 40.68
CA ASN A 325 -17.52 -8.46 40.48
C ASN A 325 -17.15 -9.91 40.80
N TRP A 326 -16.79 -10.67 39.78
CA TRP A 326 -16.38 -12.08 39.89
C TRP A 326 -14.85 -12.20 39.80
N ALA A 327 -14.25 -12.80 40.81
CA ALA A 327 -12.84 -13.16 40.87
C ALA A 327 -12.70 -14.66 41.14
N GLY A 328 -12.27 -15.43 40.12
CA GLY A 328 -12.23 -16.89 40.19
C GLY A 328 -11.25 -17.47 41.22
N ASN A 329 -10.17 -16.75 41.50
CA ASN A 329 -9.14 -17.12 42.51
C ASN A 329 -9.51 -16.77 43.96
N ASN A 330 -10.61 -16.02 44.20
CA ASN A 330 -11.14 -15.80 45.54
C ASN A 330 -11.84 -17.08 46.10
N ARG A 331 -11.96 -17.20 47.41
CA ARG A 331 -12.59 -18.35 48.07
C ARG A 331 -14.02 -18.13 48.52
N GLY A 332 -14.85 -19.15 48.33
CA GLY A 332 -16.23 -19.12 48.80
C GLY A 332 -17.05 -18.00 48.24
N TRP A 333 -17.82 -17.30 49.08
CA TRP A 333 -18.68 -16.18 48.68
C TRP A 333 -17.92 -14.94 48.19
N LYS A 334 -16.62 -14.80 48.53
CA LYS A 334 -15.77 -13.69 48.07
C LYS A 334 -15.49 -13.76 46.56
N ARG A 335 -15.83 -14.85 45.87
CA ARG A 335 -15.76 -14.91 44.41
C ARG A 335 -16.66 -13.93 43.71
N LEU A 336 -17.85 -13.68 44.29
CA LEU A 336 -18.83 -12.76 43.73
C LEU A 336 -19.17 -11.72 44.78
N LEU A 337 -18.73 -10.49 44.58
CA LEU A 337 -18.98 -9.38 45.48
C LEU A 337 -19.65 -8.22 44.74
N PRO A 338 -20.65 -7.54 45.37
CA PRO A 338 -21.20 -6.32 44.87
C PRO A 338 -20.22 -5.15 45.16
N PHE A 339 -20.31 -4.10 44.33
CA PHE A 339 -19.61 -2.83 44.41
C PHE A 339 -18.09 -2.88 44.23
N ALA A 340 -17.39 -3.74 44.93
CA ALA A 340 -15.95 -3.92 44.76
C ALA A 340 -15.50 -5.33 45.08
N ASN A 341 -14.47 -5.82 44.38
CA ASN A 341 -13.77 -7.06 44.67
C ASN A 341 -12.25 -6.82 44.55
N VAL A 342 -11.48 -7.42 45.45
CA VAL A 342 -10.04 -7.19 45.55
C VAL A 342 -9.33 -8.51 45.80
N HIS A 343 -8.17 -8.70 45.15
CA HIS A 343 -7.22 -9.76 45.42
C HIS A 343 -5.81 -9.30 45.10
N PHE A 344 -4.85 -9.51 46.03
CA PHE A 344 -3.44 -9.14 45.85
C PHE A 344 -2.55 -10.36 46.04
#